data_75f12e96ae6dddf2586acf75134b4091
#
_entry.id   75f12e96ae6dddf2586acf75134b4091
#
_cell.length_a   1.000
_cell.length_b   1.000
_cell.length_c   1.000
_cell.angle_alpha   90.00
_cell.angle_beta   90.00
_cell.angle_gamma   90.00
#
_symmetry.space_group_name_H-M   'P 1'
#
loop_
_entity.id
_entity.type
_entity.pdbx_description
1 polymer ?
#
loop_
_entity_poly.entity_id
_entity_poly.type
_entity_poly.pdbx_seq_one_letter_code
_entity_poly.pdbx_strand_id
1 'polypeptide(L)'
;MQIGAHISKSGTMDSWVDNALEIGCSAFQVFTRSPRSWFAKEVDLDEAKKYREKLEASDIDRMATCAHMPYLPNLSTPEDEGYEKSIKSMIEEVKRCDKLGIPYLVTHLGSHKGSGEENGIKRLTSALNEVAKTKADVMILLENTAGQKNSVGSDFKQLAEIFAKCKPAKKF
;
A
#
# COMPACT_ATOMS: atom_id res chain seq x y z
N MET A 1 -4.02 -13.02 20.08
CA MET A 1 -3.48 -13.16 18.70
C MET A 1 -4.47 -12.44 17.78
N GLN A 2 -3.99 -11.55 16.90
CA GLN A 2 -4.83 -10.89 15.90
C GLN A 2 -4.88 -11.73 14.63
N ILE A 3 -6.08 -11.95 14.11
CA ILE A 3 -6.30 -12.69 12.86
C ILE A 3 -7.14 -11.82 11.96
N GLY A 4 -6.76 -11.70 10.69
CA GLY A 4 -7.42 -10.85 9.73
C GLY A 4 -7.54 -11.46 8.35
N ALA A 5 -8.34 -10.80 7.51
CA ALA A 5 -8.52 -11.14 6.12
C ALA A 5 -8.45 -9.89 5.24
N HIS A 6 -8.31 -10.10 3.94
CA HIS A 6 -8.52 -9.06 2.95
C HIS A 6 -10.01 -8.87 2.72
N ILE A 7 -10.55 -7.75 3.17
CA ILE A 7 -11.99 -7.45 3.09
C ILE A 7 -12.34 -6.90 1.71
N SER A 8 -13.44 -7.41 1.15
CA SER A 8 -13.94 -6.95 -0.14
C SER A 8 -14.31 -5.47 -0.09
N LYS A 9 -14.01 -4.75 -1.16
CA LYS A 9 -14.38 -3.34 -1.37
C LYS A 9 -15.88 -3.16 -1.71
N SER A 10 -16.76 -4.12 -1.49
CA SER A 10 -18.20 -3.95 -1.71
C SER A 10 -18.82 -3.01 -0.67
N GLY A 11 -19.73 -2.14 -1.11
CA GLY A 11 -20.42 -1.19 -0.25
C GLY A 11 -19.64 0.10 0.04
N THR A 12 -20.02 0.76 1.13
CA THR A 12 -19.39 1.98 1.66
C THR A 12 -18.14 1.66 2.48
N MET A 13 -17.29 2.65 2.73
CA MET A 13 -16.03 2.43 3.45
C MET A 13 -16.24 1.94 4.89
N ASP A 14 -17.26 2.43 5.56
CA ASP A 14 -17.63 1.99 6.91
C ASP A 14 -18.10 0.53 6.96
N SER A 15 -18.67 -0.01 5.86
CA SER A 15 -19.06 -1.43 5.79
C SER A 15 -17.87 -2.40 5.82
N TRP A 16 -16.64 -1.94 5.58
CA TRP A 16 -15.46 -2.79 5.71
C TRP A 16 -15.25 -3.28 7.14
N VAL A 17 -15.58 -2.43 8.12
CA VAL A 17 -15.50 -2.79 9.54
C VAL A 17 -16.55 -3.85 9.87
N ASP A 18 -17.81 -3.67 9.42
CA ASP A 18 -18.89 -4.65 9.63
C ASP A 18 -18.52 -6.00 9.01
N ASN A 19 -18.06 -5.99 7.76
CA ASN A 19 -17.65 -7.20 7.05
C ASN A 19 -16.48 -7.94 7.73
N ALA A 20 -15.55 -7.21 8.32
CA ALA A 20 -14.45 -7.80 9.08
C ALA A 20 -14.95 -8.46 10.37
N LEU A 21 -15.83 -7.78 11.11
CA LEU A 21 -16.42 -8.28 12.34
C LEU A 21 -17.32 -9.50 12.10
N GLU A 22 -18.12 -9.48 11.02
CA GLU A 22 -19.03 -10.58 10.66
C GLU A 22 -18.30 -11.90 10.46
N ILE A 23 -17.08 -11.86 9.89
CA ILE A 23 -16.26 -13.07 9.70
C ILE A 23 -15.29 -13.34 10.86
N GLY A 24 -15.42 -12.61 11.97
CA GLY A 24 -14.63 -12.82 13.19
C GLY A 24 -13.21 -12.30 13.13
N CYS A 25 -12.91 -11.34 12.27
CA CYS A 25 -11.58 -10.72 12.17
C CYS A 25 -11.34 -9.73 13.31
N SER A 26 -10.10 -9.71 13.82
CA SER A 26 -9.57 -8.68 14.72
C SER A 26 -8.53 -7.77 14.06
N ALA A 27 -8.31 -7.99 12.76
CA ALA A 27 -7.45 -7.20 11.88
C ALA A 27 -7.99 -7.29 10.45
N PHE A 28 -7.67 -6.34 9.57
CA PHE A 28 -8.06 -6.49 8.16
C PHE A 28 -7.19 -5.66 7.21
N GLN A 29 -7.18 -6.10 5.96
CA GLN A 29 -6.62 -5.39 4.82
C GLN A 29 -7.71 -5.03 3.82
N VAL A 30 -7.57 -3.89 3.15
CA VAL A 30 -8.49 -3.43 2.11
C VAL A 30 -7.75 -2.88 0.89
N PHE A 31 -8.42 -2.87 -0.25
CA PHE A 31 -8.10 -1.94 -1.33
C PHE A 31 -8.96 -0.67 -1.13
N THR A 32 -8.33 0.51 -1.04
CA THR A 32 -9.09 1.77 -0.91
C THR A 32 -9.77 2.18 -2.22
N ARG A 33 -9.42 1.51 -3.33
CA ARG A 33 -10.00 1.69 -4.67
C ARG A 33 -9.93 0.37 -5.45
N SER A 34 -10.47 0.36 -6.68
CA SER A 34 -10.37 -0.82 -7.54
C SER A 34 -8.89 -1.17 -7.82
N PRO A 35 -8.44 -2.41 -7.51
CA PRO A 35 -7.04 -2.81 -7.70
C PRO A 35 -6.66 -2.95 -9.19
N ARG A 36 -7.63 -2.89 -10.10
CA ARG A 36 -7.45 -2.99 -11.56
C ARG A 36 -7.62 -1.67 -12.27
N SER A 37 -7.64 -0.54 -11.55
CA SER A 37 -7.79 0.80 -12.13
C SER A 37 -6.65 1.72 -11.71
N TRP A 38 -6.18 2.52 -12.67
CA TRP A 38 -5.23 3.60 -12.41
C TRP A 38 -5.89 4.83 -11.75
N PHE A 39 -7.17 5.01 -11.98
CA PHE A 39 -7.91 6.17 -11.52
C PHE A 39 -8.89 5.81 -10.42
N ALA A 40 -9.07 6.70 -9.48
CA ALA A 40 -10.09 6.64 -8.46
C ALA A 40 -10.68 8.03 -8.24
N LYS A 41 -11.95 8.07 -7.85
CA LYS A 41 -12.51 9.30 -7.29
C LYS A 41 -11.76 9.67 -6.02
N GLU A 42 -11.74 10.94 -5.68
CA GLU A 42 -11.26 11.35 -4.36
C GLU A 42 -12.03 10.64 -3.24
N VAL A 43 -11.36 10.50 -2.11
CA VAL A 43 -12.02 9.99 -0.90
C VAL A 43 -13.03 11.02 -0.44
N ASP A 44 -14.28 10.62 -0.33
CA ASP A 44 -15.32 11.41 0.29
C ASP A 44 -15.03 11.55 1.78
N LEU A 45 -14.98 12.79 2.27
CA LEU A 45 -14.57 13.07 3.66
C LEU A 45 -15.61 12.62 4.68
N ASP A 46 -16.89 12.64 4.30
CA ASP A 46 -17.98 12.17 5.18
C ASP A 46 -17.97 10.64 5.27
N GLU A 47 -17.73 9.94 4.16
CA GLU A 47 -17.50 8.48 4.19
C GLU A 47 -16.26 8.11 5.00
N ALA A 48 -15.15 8.83 4.82
CA ALA A 48 -13.95 8.60 5.59
C ALA A 48 -14.17 8.84 7.10
N LYS A 49 -14.95 9.85 7.46
CA LYS A 49 -15.34 10.11 8.85
C LYS A 49 -16.14 8.97 9.43
N LYS A 50 -17.20 8.52 8.72
CA LYS A 50 -18.02 7.37 9.15
C LYS A 50 -17.20 6.11 9.35
N TYR A 51 -16.25 5.84 8.43
CA TYR A 51 -15.34 4.71 8.57
C TYR A 51 -14.50 4.80 9.85
N ARG A 52 -13.87 5.96 10.10
CA ARG A 52 -13.04 6.14 11.31
C ARG A 52 -13.85 6.02 12.60
N GLU A 53 -15.02 6.65 12.67
CA GLU A 53 -15.93 6.58 13.82
C GLU A 53 -16.38 5.14 14.09
N LYS A 54 -16.73 4.39 13.05
CA LYS A 54 -17.12 2.98 13.18
C LYS A 54 -15.95 2.10 13.61
N LEU A 55 -14.75 2.32 13.06
CA LEU A 55 -13.56 1.58 13.46
C LEU A 55 -13.23 1.85 14.93
N GLU A 56 -13.27 3.12 15.37
CA GLU A 56 -13.02 3.52 16.77
C GLU A 56 -14.04 2.92 17.74
N ALA A 57 -15.31 2.76 17.31
CA ALA A 57 -16.37 2.14 18.09
C ALA A 57 -16.32 0.60 18.09
N SER A 58 -15.43 -0.01 17.30
CA SER A 58 -15.29 -1.47 17.18
C SER A 58 -14.16 -1.99 18.07
N ASP A 59 -14.12 -3.34 18.22
CA ASP A 59 -13.01 -4.03 18.92
C ASP A 59 -11.74 -4.19 18.06
N ILE A 60 -11.73 -3.66 16.83
CA ILE A 60 -10.58 -3.74 15.93
C ILE A 60 -9.67 -2.54 16.17
N ASP A 61 -8.43 -2.81 16.62
CA ASP A 61 -7.41 -1.78 16.76
C ASP A 61 -7.09 -1.16 15.37
N ARG A 62 -7.11 0.17 15.27
CA ARG A 62 -6.69 0.89 14.06
C ARG A 62 -5.31 0.43 13.57
N MET A 63 -4.38 0.15 14.49
CA MET A 63 -3.03 -0.35 14.17
C MET A 63 -3.02 -1.79 13.64
N ALA A 64 -4.14 -2.49 13.66
CA ALA A 64 -4.34 -3.80 13.03
C ALA A 64 -5.00 -3.72 11.65
N THR A 65 -5.07 -2.52 11.07
CA THR A 65 -5.63 -2.29 9.73
C THR A 65 -4.56 -1.85 8.73
N CYS A 66 -4.66 -2.30 7.50
CA CYS A 66 -3.79 -1.84 6.42
C CYS A 66 -4.53 -1.74 5.09
N ALA A 67 -4.01 -0.90 4.20
CA ALA A 67 -4.38 -0.90 2.81
C ALA A 67 -3.31 -1.58 1.96
N HIS A 68 -3.71 -2.09 0.81
CA HIS A 68 -2.78 -2.66 -0.17
C HIS A 68 -2.80 -1.84 -1.46
N MET A 69 -1.63 -1.63 -2.06
CA MET A 69 -1.50 -0.98 -3.36
C MET A 69 -2.26 -1.76 -4.44
N PRO A 70 -2.93 -1.08 -5.40
CA PRO A 70 -3.44 -1.72 -6.61
C PRO A 70 -2.36 -2.49 -7.37
N TYR A 71 -2.77 -3.45 -8.21
CA TYR A 71 -1.85 -4.34 -8.93
C TYR A 71 -1.12 -3.71 -10.13
N LEU A 72 -1.66 -2.62 -10.68
CA LEU A 72 -1.12 -2.00 -11.90
C LEU A 72 0.23 -1.27 -11.70
N PRO A 73 0.48 -0.55 -10.59
CA PRO A 73 1.74 0.14 -10.38
C PRO A 73 2.93 -0.81 -10.32
N ASN A 74 4.02 -0.41 -10.99
CA ASN A 74 5.30 -1.11 -10.95
C ASN A 74 6.44 -0.10 -10.77
N LEU A 75 6.92 0.03 -9.53
CA LEU A 75 7.97 1.00 -9.16
C LEU A 75 9.38 0.60 -9.61
N SER A 76 9.55 -0.63 -10.11
CA SER A 76 10.81 -1.16 -10.62
C SER A 76 10.88 -1.22 -12.15
N THR A 77 9.81 -0.76 -12.85
CA THR A 77 9.75 -0.84 -14.33
C THR A 77 10.80 0.04 -14.99
N PRO A 78 11.44 -0.43 -16.08
CA PRO A 78 12.35 0.40 -16.89
C PRO A 78 11.63 1.43 -17.77
N GLU A 79 10.33 1.30 -17.96
CA GLU A 79 9.48 2.14 -18.81
C GLU A 79 9.14 3.45 -18.07
N ASP A 80 9.61 4.58 -18.54
CA ASP A 80 9.49 5.87 -17.84
C ASP A 80 8.02 6.31 -17.65
N GLU A 81 7.17 6.19 -18.66
CA GLU A 81 5.76 6.55 -18.56
C GLU A 81 5.04 5.72 -17.47
N GLY A 82 5.25 4.39 -17.50
CA GLY A 82 4.69 3.48 -16.50
C GLY A 82 5.24 3.74 -15.10
N TYR A 83 6.50 4.12 -15.01
CA TYR A 83 7.18 4.46 -13.77
C TYR A 83 6.61 5.72 -13.11
N GLU A 84 6.52 6.81 -13.86
CA GLU A 84 5.96 8.07 -13.36
C GLU A 84 4.49 7.92 -12.95
N LYS A 85 3.72 7.16 -13.74
CA LYS A 85 2.33 6.85 -13.41
C LYS A 85 2.21 6.02 -12.13
N SER A 86 3.15 5.10 -11.91
CA SER A 86 3.20 4.29 -10.69
C SER A 86 3.51 5.13 -9.45
N ILE A 87 4.45 6.08 -9.55
CA ILE A 87 4.78 7.00 -8.45
C ILE A 87 3.56 7.87 -8.11
N LYS A 88 2.92 8.48 -9.10
CA LYS A 88 1.70 9.29 -8.90
C LYS A 88 0.60 8.49 -8.23
N SER A 89 0.37 7.27 -8.73
CA SER A 89 -0.60 6.33 -8.17
C SER A 89 -0.33 6.01 -6.69
N MET A 90 0.92 5.81 -6.31
CA MET A 90 1.29 5.51 -4.92
C MET A 90 1.17 6.74 -4.01
N ILE A 91 1.54 7.93 -4.50
CA ILE A 91 1.32 9.19 -3.76
C ILE A 91 -0.17 9.40 -3.47
N GLU A 92 -1.03 9.15 -4.45
CA GLU A 92 -2.48 9.21 -4.26
C GLU A 92 -2.95 8.20 -3.21
N GLU A 93 -2.44 6.97 -3.24
CA GLU A 93 -2.82 5.92 -2.30
C GLU A 93 -2.40 6.27 -0.86
N VAL A 94 -1.18 6.80 -0.68
CA VAL A 94 -0.72 7.32 0.62
C VAL A 94 -1.67 8.41 1.15
N LYS A 95 -2.06 9.37 0.30
CA LYS A 95 -3.03 10.41 0.69
C LYS A 95 -4.42 9.85 1.02
N ARG A 96 -4.85 8.81 0.32
CA ARG A 96 -6.11 8.12 0.60
C ARG A 96 -6.08 7.43 1.96
N CYS A 97 -5.00 6.69 2.24
CA CYS A 97 -4.80 6.06 3.54
C CYS A 97 -4.81 7.09 4.68
N ASP A 98 -4.13 8.21 4.50
CA ASP A 98 -4.08 9.31 5.48
C ASP A 98 -5.49 9.87 5.75
N LYS A 99 -6.28 10.20 4.71
CA LYS A 99 -7.67 10.66 4.85
C LYS A 99 -8.56 9.64 5.58
N LEU A 100 -8.32 8.36 5.36
CA LEU A 100 -9.05 7.25 6.01
C LEU A 100 -8.53 6.96 7.42
N GLY A 101 -7.36 7.45 7.80
CA GLY A 101 -6.71 7.10 9.06
C GLY A 101 -6.12 5.68 9.07
N ILE A 102 -5.91 5.06 7.91
CA ILE A 102 -5.26 3.75 7.78
C ILE A 102 -3.75 3.94 7.94
N PRO A 103 -3.09 3.28 8.93
CA PRO A 103 -1.71 3.59 9.28
C PRO A 103 -0.68 2.97 8.33
N TYR A 104 -1.05 1.92 7.59
CA TYR A 104 -0.13 1.12 6.80
C TYR A 104 -0.60 0.97 5.36
N LEU A 105 0.35 1.13 4.41
CA LEU A 105 0.16 0.84 2.99
C LEU A 105 1.14 -0.24 2.55
N VAL A 106 0.64 -1.44 2.28
CA VAL A 106 1.43 -2.57 1.74
C VAL A 106 1.63 -2.38 0.24
N THR A 107 2.84 -2.60 -0.26
CA THR A 107 3.14 -2.50 -1.69
C THR A 107 4.04 -3.60 -2.18
N HIS A 108 3.72 -4.17 -3.36
CA HIS A 108 4.65 -4.96 -4.14
C HIS A 108 5.83 -4.11 -4.60
N LEU A 109 7.02 -4.70 -4.66
CA LEU A 109 8.23 -3.99 -5.06
C LEU A 109 8.41 -3.90 -6.59
N GLY A 110 7.57 -4.63 -7.32
CA GLY A 110 7.51 -4.56 -8.77
C GLY A 110 8.46 -5.53 -9.48
N SER A 111 8.64 -5.30 -10.78
CA SER A 111 9.44 -6.11 -11.67
C SER A 111 10.30 -5.24 -12.58
N HIS A 112 11.58 -5.60 -12.71
CA HIS A 112 12.53 -4.91 -13.57
C HIS A 112 12.39 -5.27 -15.07
N LYS A 113 11.45 -6.14 -15.42
CA LYS A 113 11.09 -6.51 -16.82
C LYS A 113 12.31 -6.84 -17.71
N GLY A 114 13.37 -7.39 -17.14
CA GLY A 114 14.58 -7.75 -17.88
C GLY A 114 15.68 -6.69 -17.93
N SER A 115 15.48 -5.50 -17.37
CA SER A 115 16.50 -4.44 -17.30
C SER A 115 17.61 -4.68 -16.25
N GLY A 116 17.52 -5.77 -15.51
CA GLY A 116 18.45 -6.15 -14.46
C GLY A 116 17.99 -5.72 -13.06
N GLU A 117 18.37 -6.52 -12.07
CA GLU A 117 17.98 -6.35 -10.66
C GLU A 117 18.47 -5.01 -10.09
N GLU A 118 19.72 -4.67 -10.32
CA GLU A 118 20.32 -3.42 -9.84
C GLU A 118 19.53 -2.19 -10.32
N ASN A 119 19.15 -2.16 -11.61
CA ASN A 119 18.35 -1.10 -12.17
C ASN A 119 16.95 -1.08 -11.55
N GLY A 120 16.34 -2.25 -11.36
CA GLY A 120 15.03 -2.37 -10.69
C GLY A 120 15.06 -1.82 -9.26
N ILE A 121 16.06 -2.19 -8.45
CA ILE A 121 16.26 -1.69 -7.08
C ILE A 121 16.51 -0.18 -7.07
N LYS A 122 17.34 0.33 -7.99
CA LYS A 122 17.61 1.78 -8.12
C LYS A 122 16.33 2.56 -8.40
N ARG A 123 15.53 2.12 -9.36
CA ARG A 123 14.25 2.78 -9.70
C ARG A 123 13.27 2.71 -8.54
N LEU A 124 13.11 1.52 -7.93
CA LEU A 124 12.26 1.34 -6.76
C LEU A 124 12.61 2.30 -5.62
N THR A 125 13.87 2.33 -5.21
CA THR A 125 14.32 3.18 -4.10
C THR A 125 14.17 4.66 -4.41
N SER A 126 14.39 5.09 -5.65
CA SER A 126 14.12 6.46 -6.09
C SER A 126 12.63 6.80 -6.01
N ALA A 127 11.76 5.91 -6.46
CA ALA A 127 10.30 6.08 -6.38
C ALA A 127 9.81 6.14 -4.92
N LEU A 128 10.26 5.22 -4.08
CA LEU A 128 9.92 5.19 -2.66
C LEU A 128 10.35 6.47 -1.94
N ASN A 129 11.56 6.97 -2.23
CA ASN A 129 12.05 8.23 -1.67
C ASN A 129 11.24 9.45 -2.14
N GLU A 130 10.72 9.44 -3.36
CA GLU A 130 9.82 10.47 -3.85
C GLU A 130 8.45 10.41 -3.13
N VAL A 131 7.87 9.22 -3.03
CA VAL A 131 6.61 8.99 -2.32
C VAL A 131 6.73 9.38 -0.83
N ALA A 132 7.86 9.09 -0.19
CA ALA A 132 8.09 9.40 1.22
C ALA A 132 8.10 10.91 1.55
N LYS A 133 8.23 11.79 0.55
CA LYS A 133 8.07 13.25 0.72
C LYS A 133 6.61 13.66 0.97
N THR A 134 5.66 12.76 0.69
CA THR A 134 4.23 13.04 0.94
C THR A 134 4.00 13.26 2.43
N LYS A 135 3.39 14.39 2.76
CA LYS A 135 3.00 14.72 4.14
C LYS A 135 1.74 13.91 4.49
N ALA A 136 1.94 12.78 5.14
CA ALA A 136 0.90 11.85 5.58
C ALA A 136 1.41 11.03 6.75
N ASP A 137 0.53 10.59 7.64
CA ASP A 137 0.85 9.69 8.75
C ASP A 137 0.58 8.23 8.34
N VAL A 138 1.35 7.78 7.35
CA VAL A 138 1.23 6.44 6.77
C VAL A 138 2.62 5.83 6.62
N MET A 139 2.78 4.61 7.11
CA MET A 139 3.99 3.80 6.92
C MET A 139 3.83 2.90 5.69
N ILE A 140 4.84 2.84 4.86
CA ILE A 140 4.88 2.00 3.65
C ILE A 140 5.50 0.66 4.02
N LEU A 141 4.76 -0.43 3.84
CA LEU A 141 5.24 -1.78 4.09
C LEU A 141 5.68 -2.43 2.78
N LEU A 142 6.95 -2.82 2.73
CA LEU A 142 7.56 -3.46 1.57
C LEU A 142 7.26 -4.96 1.59
N GLU A 143 6.41 -5.43 0.69
CA GLU A 143 6.01 -6.82 0.63
C GLU A 143 7.07 -7.67 -0.09
N ASN A 144 7.57 -8.72 0.57
CA ASN A 144 8.44 -9.68 -0.08
C ASN A 144 7.65 -10.56 -1.08
N THR A 145 8.32 -10.97 -2.16
CA THR A 145 7.70 -11.76 -3.23
C THR A 145 8.23 -13.19 -3.27
N ALA A 146 7.48 -14.06 -3.94
CA ALA A 146 7.86 -15.48 -4.10
C ALA A 146 9.03 -15.74 -5.08
N GLY A 147 9.65 -14.70 -5.63
CA GLY A 147 10.80 -14.84 -6.54
C GLY A 147 10.42 -15.19 -7.98
N GLN A 148 9.32 -14.65 -8.49
CA GLN A 148 9.00 -14.76 -9.91
C GLN A 148 10.07 -14.07 -10.76
N LYS A 149 10.25 -14.53 -11.99
CA LYS A 149 11.20 -13.97 -12.95
C LYS A 149 11.08 -12.46 -13.04
N ASN A 150 12.20 -11.75 -12.86
CA ASN A 150 12.31 -10.29 -12.91
C ASN A 150 11.62 -9.55 -11.74
N SER A 151 11.06 -10.22 -10.73
CA SER A 151 10.53 -9.55 -9.54
C SER A 151 11.66 -9.03 -8.63
N VAL A 152 11.40 -7.94 -7.94
CA VAL A 152 12.28 -7.36 -6.92
C VAL A 152 11.73 -7.70 -5.54
N GLY A 153 12.62 -7.96 -4.55
CA GLY A 153 12.22 -8.22 -3.17
C GLY A 153 11.89 -9.67 -2.85
N SER A 154 12.44 -10.62 -3.58
CA SER A 154 12.31 -12.06 -3.28
C SER A 154 13.32 -12.57 -2.25
N ASP A 155 14.39 -11.83 -2.01
CA ASP A 155 15.47 -12.17 -1.08
C ASP A 155 15.55 -11.13 0.04
N PHE A 156 15.76 -11.58 1.27
CA PHE A 156 15.93 -10.69 2.42
C PHE A 156 17.16 -9.78 2.30
N LYS A 157 18.19 -10.18 1.57
CA LYS A 157 19.35 -9.32 1.27
C LYS A 157 18.96 -8.14 0.38
N GLN A 158 18.12 -8.41 -0.65
CA GLN A 158 17.55 -7.33 -1.48
C GLN A 158 16.71 -6.38 -0.64
N LEU A 159 15.85 -6.90 0.24
CA LEU A 159 15.05 -6.07 1.14
C LEU A 159 15.93 -5.20 2.04
N ALA A 160 16.97 -5.77 2.64
CA ALA A 160 17.92 -5.02 3.47
C ALA A 160 18.63 -3.90 2.67
N GLU A 161 19.03 -4.17 1.43
CA GLU A 161 19.62 -3.17 0.53
C GLU A 161 18.62 -2.04 0.20
N ILE A 162 17.36 -2.39 -0.09
CA ILE A 162 16.30 -1.43 -0.38
C ILE A 162 16.07 -0.54 0.83
N PHE A 163 15.89 -1.13 2.02
CA PHE A 163 15.70 -0.38 3.28
C PHE A 163 16.85 0.58 3.58
N ALA A 164 18.09 0.15 3.36
CA ALA A 164 19.28 1.00 3.57
C ALA A 164 19.28 2.26 2.69
N LYS A 165 18.63 2.19 1.51
CA LYS A 165 18.54 3.28 0.53
C LYS A 165 17.26 4.13 0.70
N CYS A 166 16.27 3.67 1.45
CA CYS A 166 15.01 4.40 1.68
C CYS A 166 15.15 5.48 2.76
N LYS A 167 14.65 6.68 2.48
CA LYS A 167 14.73 7.86 3.35
C LYS A 167 13.39 8.63 3.35
N PRO A 168 12.92 9.11 4.50
CA PRO A 168 13.42 8.83 5.86
C PRO A 168 12.98 7.42 6.33
N ALA A 169 13.82 6.74 7.07
CA ALA A 169 13.58 5.37 7.52
C ALA A 169 12.24 5.17 8.25
N LYS A 170 11.76 6.19 8.97
CA LYS A 170 10.47 6.16 9.69
C LYS A 170 9.22 6.03 8.81
N LYS A 171 9.36 6.12 7.49
CA LYS A 171 8.26 5.96 6.53
C LYS A 171 8.12 4.52 6.02
N PHE A 172 9.06 3.66 6.40
CA PHE A 172 9.15 2.28 5.92
C PHE A 172 9.28 1.29 7.07
#